data_bfa5ab45885d92d08a7e6693b522fe0d
#
_entry.id   bfa5ab45885d92d08a7e6693b522fe0d
#
_cell.length_a   1.000
_cell.length_b   1.000
_cell.length_c   1.000
_cell.angle_alpha   90.00
_cell.angle_beta   90.00
_cell.angle_gamma   90.00
#
_symmetry.space_group_name_H-M   'P 1'
#
loop_
_entity.id
_entity.type
_entity.pdbx_description
1 polymer ?
#
loop_
_entity_poly.entity_id
_entity_poly.type
_entity_poly.pdbx_seq_one_letter_code
_entity_poly.pdbx_strand_id
1 'polypeptide(L)'
;MNGYFRMSQTKTLKTKERILQLRLQLFNERGERSVTTNHIAAELNMSPGNLYYHFRNKSEIIKELMEQYQGETLQMLALPDDRLLDANDKIRYFQVLSSQLWAYRFLHRDVYHLVENNEDFRKMYPRFAGQVMQQGQKIYQAFVDAGLMQMTSSEIEALIINLWIVLTNWTNFLYMSGHI
;
A
#
# COMPACT_ATOMS: atom_id res chain seq x y z
N MET A 1 35.51 -0.74 -18.44
CA MET A 1 35.13 -0.73 -16.98
C MET A 1 33.62 -0.58 -16.70
N ASN A 2 32.75 -0.29 -17.68
CA ASN A 2 31.32 0.01 -17.43
C ASN A 2 30.36 -1.20 -17.32
N GLY A 3 30.74 -2.40 -17.74
CA GLY A 3 29.83 -3.54 -17.77
C GLY A 3 29.61 -4.20 -16.40
N TYR A 4 30.66 -4.36 -15.60
CA TYR A 4 30.60 -4.99 -14.27
C TYR A 4 29.80 -4.18 -13.25
N PHE A 5 29.89 -2.85 -13.32
CA PHE A 5 29.15 -1.96 -12.41
C PHE A 5 27.62 -2.01 -12.69
N ARG A 6 27.25 -2.08 -13.96
CA ARG A 6 25.84 -2.16 -14.38
C ARG A 6 25.19 -3.51 -14.03
N MET A 7 25.92 -4.63 -14.19
CA MET A 7 25.45 -5.97 -13.79
C MET A 7 25.33 -6.11 -12.27
N SER A 8 26.24 -5.53 -11.50
CA SER A 8 26.19 -5.54 -10.04
C SER A 8 24.98 -4.77 -9.52
N GLN A 9 24.70 -3.58 -10.02
CA GLN A 9 23.51 -2.79 -9.64
C GLN A 9 22.21 -3.50 -9.99
N THR A 10 22.10 -4.11 -11.17
CA THR A 10 20.90 -4.85 -11.59
C THR A 10 20.65 -6.07 -10.69
N LYS A 11 21.71 -6.79 -10.28
CA LYS A 11 21.60 -7.94 -9.36
C LYS A 11 21.18 -7.48 -7.95
N THR A 12 21.72 -6.36 -7.47
CA THR A 12 21.39 -5.76 -6.17
C THR A 12 19.94 -5.29 -6.12
N LEU A 13 19.45 -4.62 -7.16
CA LEU A 13 18.05 -4.21 -7.28
C LEU A 13 17.10 -5.42 -7.24
N LYS A 14 17.37 -6.46 -8.03
CA LYS A 14 16.58 -7.71 -8.01
C LYS A 14 16.56 -8.38 -6.63
N THR A 15 17.65 -8.34 -5.89
CA THR A 15 17.72 -8.90 -4.53
C THR A 15 16.89 -8.06 -3.56
N LYS A 16 16.96 -6.74 -3.64
CA LYS A 16 16.15 -5.82 -2.83
C LYS A 16 14.66 -6.07 -3.05
N GLU A 17 14.23 -6.16 -4.31
CA GLU A 17 12.83 -6.46 -4.69
C GLU A 17 12.37 -7.82 -4.12
N ARG A 18 13.18 -8.86 -4.22
CA ARG A 18 12.86 -10.19 -3.64
C ARG A 18 12.69 -10.13 -2.12
N ILE A 19 13.54 -9.35 -1.43
CA ILE A 19 13.42 -9.14 0.01
C ILE A 19 12.07 -8.44 0.33
N LEU A 20 11.72 -7.40 -0.40
CA LEU A 20 10.48 -6.65 -0.19
C LEU A 20 9.24 -7.52 -0.46
N GLN A 21 9.23 -8.30 -1.54
CA GLN A 21 8.11 -9.21 -1.86
C GLN A 21 7.91 -10.27 -0.77
N LEU A 22 8.98 -10.94 -0.35
CA LEU A 22 8.88 -11.92 0.74
C LEU A 22 8.42 -11.26 2.05
N ARG A 23 8.95 -10.08 2.36
CA ARG A 23 8.53 -9.34 3.56
C ARG A 23 7.06 -8.98 3.54
N LEU A 24 6.57 -8.47 2.43
CA LEU A 24 5.16 -8.16 2.25
C LEU A 24 4.30 -9.41 2.49
N GLN A 25 4.68 -10.54 1.91
CA GLN A 25 4.00 -11.81 2.14
C GLN A 25 4.01 -12.21 3.63
N LEU A 26 5.17 -12.25 4.26
CA LEU A 26 5.30 -12.66 5.66
C LEU A 26 4.56 -11.72 6.63
N PHE A 27 4.61 -10.41 6.40
CA PHE A 27 3.85 -9.44 7.21
C PHE A 27 2.35 -9.62 7.04
N ASN A 28 1.88 -9.90 5.83
CA ASN A 28 0.48 -10.19 5.56
C ASN A 28 0.01 -11.48 6.25
N GLU A 29 0.81 -12.53 6.23
CA GLU A 29 0.46 -13.85 6.76
C GLU A 29 0.58 -13.94 8.29
N ARG A 30 1.71 -13.46 8.83
CA ARG A 30 2.12 -13.72 10.21
C ARG A 30 2.01 -12.48 11.14
N GLY A 31 1.73 -11.30 10.57
CA GLY A 31 1.80 -10.03 11.28
C GLY A 31 3.20 -9.45 11.33
N GLU A 32 3.28 -8.14 11.29
CA GLU A 32 4.56 -7.42 11.30
C GLU A 32 5.38 -7.74 12.57
N ARG A 33 4.73 -7.83 13.73
CA ARG A 33 5.38 -8.08 15.03
C ARG A 33 6.10 -9.42 15.09
N SER A 34 5.53 -10.47 14.49
CA SER A 34 6.04 -11.85 14.56
C SER A 34 7.21 -12.11 13.60
N VAL A 35 7.46 -11.24 12.63
CA VAL A 35 8.48 -11.43 11.61
C VAL A 35 9.76 -10.69 11.97
N THR A 36 10.84 -11.44 12.18
CA THR A 36 12.18 -10.92 12.46
C THR A 36 13.04 -10.88 11.19
N THR A 37 14.13 -10.10 11.23
CA THR A 37 15.15 -10.10 10.15
C THR A 37 15.77 -11.46 9.92
N ASN A 38 15.95 -12.26 10.97
CA ASN A 38 16.52 -13.61 10.86
C ASN A 38 15.57 -14.58 10.13
N HIS A 39 14.25 -14.48 10.38
CA HIS A 39 13.25 -15.29 9.65
C HIS A 39 13.36 -15.06 8.14
N ILE A 40 13.57 -13.83 7.73
CA ILE A 40 13.63 -13.47 6.32
C ILE A 40 14.94 -13.91 5.67
N ALA A 41 16.05 -13.74 6.37
CA ALA A 41 17.34 -14.23 5.90
C ALA A 41 17.28 -15.75 5.67
N ALA A 42 16.67 -16.51 6.60
CA ALA A 42 16.47 -17.94 6.47
C ALA A 42 15.59 -18.32 5.28
N GLU A 43 14.43 -17.70 5.10
CA GLU A 43 13.50 -17.97 3.99
C GLU A 43 14.11 -17.64 2.61
N LEU A 44 15.00 -16.65 2.53
CA LEU A 44 15.70 -16.28 1.30
C LEU A 44 16.99 -17.06 1.07
N ASN A 45 17.36 -17.98 1.99
CA ASN A 45 18.66 -18.67 1.98
C ASN A 45 19.84 -17.69 1.86
N MET A 46 19.78 -16.56 2.57
CA MET A 46 20.84 -15.57 2.62
C MET A 46 21.39 -15.38 4.04
N SER A 47 22.63 -14.93 4.13
CA SER A 47 23.18 -14.58 5.44
C SER A 47 22.51 -13.33 6.01
N PRO A 48 22.36 -13.20 7.34
CA PRO A 48 21.89 -11.96 7.96
C PRO A 48 22.69 -10.74 7.54
N GLY A 49 24.00 -10.85 7.38
CA GLY A 49 24.86 -9.76 6.89
C GLY A 49 24.49 -9.29 5.48
N ASN A 50 24.10 -10.20 4.58
CA ASN A 50 23.63 -9.83 3.24
C ASN A 50 22.27 -9.11 3.30
N LEU A 51 21.38 -9.50 4.20
CA LEU A 51 20.12 -8.80 4.42
C LEU A 51 20.37 -7.37 4.95
N TYR A 52 21.29 -7.23 5.93
CA TYR A 52 21.66 -5.91 6.49
C TYR A 52 22.38 -5.00 5.50
N TYR A 53 23.02 -5.54 4.49
CA TYR A 53 23.55 -4.75 3.38
C TYR A 53 22.45 -4.04 2.59
N HIS A 54 21.27 -4.66 2.44
CA HIS A 54 20.14 -4.08 1.71
C HIS A 54 19.24 -3.22 2.61
N PHE A 55 19.03 -3.63 3.86
CA PHE A 55 18.15 -2.95 4.82
C PHE A 55 18.76 -3.01 6.21
N ARG A 56 19.07 -1.87 6.79
CA ARG A 56 19.70 -1.76 8.12
C ARG A 56 18.82 -2.29 9.26
N ASN A 57 17.50 -2.17 9.09
CA ASN A 57 16.53 -2.58 10.08
C ASN A 57 15.15 -2.82 9.44
N LYS A 58 14.21 -3.32 10.25
CA LYS A 58 12.84 -3.58 9.83
C LYS A 58 12.07 -2.32 9.44
N SER A 59 12.36 -1.19 10.08
CA SER A 59 11.70 0.09 9.81
C SER A 59 11.98 0.60 8.39
N GLU A 60 13.20 0.42 7.86
CA GLU A 60 13.51 0.76 6.47
C GLU A 60 12.69 -0.05 5.47
N ILE A 61 12.43 -1.31 5.78
CA ILE A 61 11.60 -2.18 4.90
C ILE A 61 10.14 -1.73 4.92
N ILE A 62 9.60 -1.42 6.11
CA ILE A 62 8.23 -0.90 6.25
C ILE A 62 8.08 0.41 5.48
N LYS A 63 9.09 1.29 5.56
CA LYS A 63 9.13 2.54 4.80
C LYS A 63 9.07 2.30 3.30
N GLU A 64 9.92 1.44 2.75
CA GLU A 64 9.95 1.09 1.32
C GLU A 64 8.62 0.46 0.86
N LEU A 65 8.04 -0.44 1.67
CA LEU A 65 6.73 -1.02 1.37
C LEU A 65 5.61 0.03 1.39
N MET A 66 5.68 1.00 2.30
CA MET A 66 4.74 2.11 2.36
C MET A 66 4.90 3.04 1.16
N GLU A 67 6.12 3.33 0.71
CA GLU A 67 6.41 4.12 -0.49
C GLU A 67 5.88 3.45 -1.76
N GLN A 68 6.08 2.12 -1.89
CA GLN A 68 5.52 1.34 -3.00
C GLN A 68 3.98 1.38 -2.98
N TYR A 69 3.37 1.09 -1.83
CA TYR A 69 1.92 1.12 -1.67
C TYR A 69 1.33 2.47 -2.05
N GLN A 70 1.95 3.56 -1.57
CA GLN A 70 1.52 4.92 -1.91
C GLN A 70 1.64 5.20 -3.41
N GLY A 71 2.79 4.90 -4.01
CA GLY A 71 3.03 5.15 -5.44
C GLY A 71 2.06 4.38 -6.33
N GLU A 72 1.92 3.07 -6.10
CA GLU A 72 1.03 2.20 -6.87
C GLU A 72 -0.44 2.63 -6.72
N THR A 73 -0.89 2.88 -5.48
CA THR A 73 -2.28 3.27 -5.23
C THR A 73 -2.63 4.59 -5.91
N LEU A 74 -1.80 5.63 -5.76
CA LEU A 74 -2.06 6.93 -6.37
C LEU A 74 -2.00 6.90 -7.89
N GLN A 75 -1.09 6.12 -8.47
CA GLN A 75 -1.03 5.91 -9.91
C GLN A 75 -2.28 5.22 -10.45
N MET A 76 -2.77 4.19 -9.76
CA MET A 76 -3.97 3.45 -10.16
C MET A 76 -5.26 4.26 -9.99
N LEU A 77 -5.27 5.23 -9.07
CA LEU A 77 -6.40 6.14 -8.85
C LEU A 77 -6.37 7.37 -9.77
N ALA A 78 -5.40 7.51 -10.66
CA ALA A 78 -5.36 8.62 -11.59
C ALA A 78 -6.61 8.66 -12.49
N LEU A 79 -7.11 9.87 -12.73
CA LEU A 79 -8.17 10.08 -13.72
C LEU A 79 -7.61 9.92 -15.13
N PRO A 80 -8.39 9.40 -16.09
CA PRO A 80 -7.99 9.45 -17.50
C PRO A 80 -7.94 10.91 -17.98
N ASP A 81 -6.92 11.23 -18.80
CA ASP A 81 -6.71 12.59 -19.32
C ASP A 81 -7.48 12.84 -20.63
N ASP A 82 -7.92 11.78 -21.31
CA ASP A 82 -8.41 11.82 -22.69
C ASP A 82 -9.91 11.53 -22.86
N ARG A 83 -10.62 11.23 -21.74
CA ARG A 83 -12.07 10.93 -21.78
C ARG A 83 -12.76 11.22 -20.44
N LEU A 84 -14.06 11.35 -20.47
CA LEU A 84 -14.89 11.33 -19.27
C LEU A 84 -14.96 9.91 -18.68
N LEU A 85 -15.29 9.83 -17.40
CA LEU A 85 -15.54 8.56 -16.73
C LEU A 85 -16.81 7.89 -17.25
N ASP A 86 -16.84 6.58 -17.24
CA ASP A 86 -18.01 5.75 -17.56
C ASP A 86 -18.42 4.84 -16.39
N ALA A 87 -19.49 4.07 -16.56
CA ALA A 87 -19.99 3.17 -15.52
C ALA A 87 -19.00 2.06 -15.14
N ASN A 88 -18.11 1.64 -16.07
CA ASN A 88 -17.10 0.61 -15.80
C ASN A 88 -15.99 1.15 -14.91
N ASP A 89 -15.72 2.46 -14.95
CA ASP A 89 -14.71 3.09 -14.08
C ASP A 89 -15.08 2.95 -12.60
N LYS A 90 -16.36 2.92 -12.24
CA LYS A 90 -16.81 2.67 -10.85
C LYS A 90 -16.32 1.31 -10.36
N ILE A 91 -16.51 0.27 -11.18
CA ILE A 91 -16.09 -1.09 -10.88
C ILE A 91 -14.56 -1.16 -10.82
N ARG A 92 -13.88 -0.54 -11.79
CA ARG A 92 -12.42 -0.50 -11.88
C ARG A 92 -11.79 0.13 -10.64
N TYR A 93 -12.23 1.31 -10.22
CA TYR A 93 -11.68 1.98 -9.03
C TYR A 93 -11.93 1.18 -7.75
N PHE A 94 -13.10 0.56 -7.61
CA PHE A 94 -13.38 -0.31 -6.47
C PHE A 94 -12.46 -1.54 -6.44
N GLN A 95 -12.28 -2.21 -7.58
CA GLN A 95 -11.41 -3.38 -7.70
C GLN A 95 -9.95 -3.02 -7.40
N VAL A 96 -9.46 -1.90 -7.93
CA VAL A 96 -8.10 -1.41 -7.69
C VAL A 96 -7.88 -1.17 -6.20
N LEU A 97 -8.75 -0.39 -5.56
CA LEU A 97 -8.62 -0.10 -4.12
C LEU A 97 -8.67 -1.38 -3.29
N SER A 98 -9.63 -2.27 -3.54
CA SER A 98 -9.76 -3.53 -2.81
C SER A 98 -8.53 -4.41 -2.99
N SER A 99 -7.97 -4.49 -4.19
CA SER A 99 -6.77 -5.26 -4.48
C SER A 99 -5.54 -4.70 -3.76
N GLN A 100 -5.37 -3.37 -3.76
CA GLN A 100 -4.25 -2.71 -3.08
C GLN A 100 -4.34 -2.86 -1.55
N LEU A 101 -5.53 -2.66 -0.98
CA LEU A 101 -5.77 -2.88 0.44
C LEU A 101 -5.46 -4.33 0.86
N TRP A 102 -5.85 -5.30 0.03
CA TRP A 102 -5.55 -6.70 0.29
C TRP A 102 -4.07 -7.04 0.14
N ALA A 103 -3.41 -6.50 -0.89
CA ALA A 103 -1.98 -6.72 -1.13
C ALA A 103 -1.10 -6.16 0.01
N TYR A 104 -1.49 -5.03 0.60
CA TYR A 104 -0.76 -4.37 1.69
C TYR A 104 -1.52 -4.39 3.03
N ARG A 105 -2.37 -5.42 3.26
CA ARG A 105 -3.30 -5.48 4.41
C ARG A 105 -2.65 -5.39 5.78
N PHE A 106 -1.36 -5.78 5.92
CA PHE A 106 -0.65 -5.63 7.18
C PHE A 106 -0.53 -4.17 7.64
N LEU A 107 -0.39 -3.21 6.70
CA LEU A 107 -0.31 -1.78 7.02
C LEU A 107 -1.57 -1.26 7.70
N HIS A 108 -2.74 -1.79 7.32
CA HIS A 108 -4.03 -1.41 7.89
C HIS A 108 -4.35 -2.22 9.15
N ARG A 109 -4.04 -3.52 9.17
CA ARG A 109 -4.23 -4.38 10.34
C ARG A 109 -3.37 -3.95 11.52
N ASP A 110 -2.11 -3.64 11.26
CA ASP A 110 -1.12 -3.31 12.30
C ASP A 110 -0.92 -1.79 12.47
N VAL A 111 -1.83 -0.95 11.91
CA VAL A 111 -1.67 0.51 11.80
C VAL A 111 -1.33 1.20 13.12
N TYR A 112 -2.01 0.88 14.21
CA TYR A 112 -1.75 1.48 15.53
C TYR A 112 -0.32 1.19 16.00
N HIS A 113 0.08 -0.08 15.92
CA HIS A 113 1.44 -0.48 16.28
C HIS A 113 2.50 0.20 15.42
N LEU A 114 2.27 0.28 14.10
CA LEU A 114 3.18 0.92 13.16
C LEU A 114 3.31 2.42 13.43
N VAL A 115 2.21 3.10 13.71
CA VAL A 115 2.22 4.54 14.08
C VAL A 115 2.98 4.79 15.37
N GLU A 116 2.86 3.93 16.37
CA GLU A 116 3.54 4.07 17.66
C GLU A 116 5.05 3.77 17.56
N ASN A 117 5.44 2.78 16.77
CA ASN A 117 6.79 2.20 16.79
C ASN A 117 7.63 2.48 15.55
N ASN A 118 7.11 3.22 14.55
CA ASN A 118 7.82 3.57 13.33
C ASN A 118 7.61 5.03 12.98
N GLU A 119 8.66 5.84 13.15
CA GLU A 119 8.58 7.30 12.95
C GLU A 119 8.30 7.67 11.49
N ASP A 120 8.92 6.97 10.53
CA ASP A 120 8.68 7.21 9.10
C ASP A 120 7.23 6.89 8.76
N PHE A 121 6.70 5.74 9.20
CA PHE A 121 5.32 5.35 8.97
C PHE A 121 4.33 6.35 9.58
N ARG A 122 4.57 6.80 10.82
CA ARG A 122 3.76 7.82 11.51
C ARG A 122 3.64 9.12 10.71
N LYS A 123 4.71 9.51 9.99
CA LYS A 123 4.71 10.71 9.14
C LYS A 123 4.08 10.47 7.78
N MET A 124 4.28 9.29 7.20
CA MET A 124 3.86 8.97 5.84
C MET A 124 2.38 8.60 5.73
N TYR A 125 1.88 7.78 6.66
CA TYR A 125 0.53 7.24 6.58
C TYR A 125 -0.58 8.31 6.58
N PRO A 126 -0.58 9.34 7.45
CA PRO A 126 -1.60 10.39 7.40
C PRO A 126 -1.56 11.22 6.11
N ARG A 127 -0.36 11.45 5.56
CA ARG A 127 -0.20 12.16 4.27
C ARG A 127 -0.79 11.34 3.12
N PHE A 128 -0.48 10.06 3.09
CA PHE A 128 -1.04 9.12 2.12
C PHE A 128 -2.56 9.05 2.22
N ALA A 129 -3.12 8.92 3.43
CA ALA A 129 -4.56 8.93 3.66
C ALA A 129 -5.21 10.20 3.09
N GLY A 130 -4.64 11.38 3.37
CA GLY A 130 -5.10 12.65 2.82
C GLY A 130 -5.06 12.69 1.29
N GLN A 131 -3.99 12.18 0.67
CA GLN A 131 -3.86 12.13 -0.79
C GLN A 131 -4.90 11.19 -1.43
N VAL A 132 -5.14 10.02 -0.85
CA VAL A 132 -6.15 9.06 -1.35
C VAL A 132 -7.55 9.64 -1.21
N MET A 133 -7.88 10.28 -0.08
CA MET A 133 -9.16 10.94 0.11
C MET A 133 -9.36 12.09 -0.88
N GLN A 134 -8.35 12.93 -1.10
CA GLN A 134 -8.40 14.00 -2.10
C GLN A 134 -8.60 13.47 -3.52
N GLN A 135 -7.88 12.39 -3.87
CA GLN A 135 -8.04 11.75 -5.18
C GLN A 135 -9.43 11.12 -5.33
N GLY A 136 -9.95 10.52 -4.27
CA GLY A 136 -11.32 10.01 -4.21
C GLY A 136 -12.36 11.11 -4.47
N GLN A 137 -12.22 12.28 -3.84
CA GLN A 137 -13.09 13.44 -4.10
C GLN A 137 -13.10 13.84 -5.58
N LYS A 138 -11.91 13.88 -6.22
CA LYS A 138 -11.80 14.19 -7.66
C LYS A 138 -12.49 13.13 -8.52
N ILE A 139 -12.34 11.85 -8.20
CA ILE A 139 -12.98 10.74 -8.93
C ILE A 139 -14.50 10.84 -8.81
N TYR A 140 -15.04 11.05 -7.60
CA TYR A 140 -16.50 11.16 -7.42
C TYR A 140 -17.07 12.44 -8.05
N GLN A 141 -16.35 13.56 -8.00
CA GLN A 141 -16.73 14.76 -8.74
C GLN A 141 -16.76 14.50 -10.25
N ALA A 142 -15.77 13.77 -10.80
CA ALA A 142 -15.75 13.41 -12.22
C ALA A 142 -16.92 12.47 -12.61
N PHE A 143 -17.42 11.62 -11.71
CA PHE A 143 -18.65 10.86 -11.94
C PHE A 143 -19.90 11.75 -11.96
N VAL A 144 -19.96 12.79 -11.12
CA VAL A 144 -21.03 13.78 -11.14
C VAL A 144 -21.00 14.57 -12.45
N ASP A 145 -19.81 15.04 -12.86
CA ASP A 145 -19.62 15.81 -14.09
C ASP A 145 -19.94 14.99 -15.36
N ALA A 146 -19.74 13.68 -15.31
CA ALA A 146 -20.12 12.73 -16.36
C ALA A 146 -21.62 12.35 -16.33
N GLY A 147 -22.41 12.88 -15.39
CA GLY A 147 -23.84 12.57 -15.26
C GLY A 147 -24.14 11.17 -14.72
N LEU A 148 -23.14 10.47 -14.16
CA LEU A 148 -23.26 9.09 -13.66
C LEU A 148 -23.71 9.04 -12.19
N MET A 149 -23.67 10.15 -11.49
CA MET A 149 -24.10 10.32 -10.10
C MET A 149 -24.68 11.72 -9.89
N GLN A 150 -25.54 11.85 -8.86
CA GLN A 150 -26.05 13.13 -8.39
C GLN A 150 -25.69 13.26 -6.92
N MET A 151 -24.69 14.08 -6.64
CA MET A 151 -24.17 14.31 -5.28
C MET A 151 -23.68 15.75 -5.15
N THR A 152 -23.87 16.34 -3.99
CA THR A 152 -23.25 17.60 -3.59
C THR A 152 -21.82 17.35 -3.12
N SER A 153 -21.00 18.39 -3.08
CA SER A 153 -19.62 18.30 -2.58
C SER A 153 -19.55 17.77 -1.13
N SER A 154 -20.50 18.15 -0.27
CA SER A 154 -20.55 17.66 1.11
C SER A 154 -20.93 16.19 1.21
N GLU A 155 -21.80 15.70 0.34
CA GLU A 155 -22.12 14.27 0.25
C GLU A 155 -20.94 13.44 -0.25
N ILE A 156 -20.17 13.94 -1.23
CA ILE A 156 -18.93 13.32 -1.70
C ILE A 156 -17.93 13.23 -0.54
N GLU A 157 -17.72 14.32 0.19
CA GLU A 157 -16.79 14.34 1.33
C GLU A 157 -17.18 13.30 2.40
N ALA A 158 -18.44 13.27 2.80
CA ALA A 158 -18.95 12.30 3.75
C ALA A 158 -18.80 10.84 3.25
N LEU A 159 -19.08 10.59 1.96
CA LEU A 159 -18.91 9.28 1.34
C LEU A 159 -17.44 8.83 1.37
N ILE A 160 -16.50 9.71 1.02
CA ILE A 160 -15.07 9.38 1.01
C ILE A 160 -14.56 9.02 2.41
N ILE A 161 -14.98 9.76 3.44
CA ILE A 161 -14.63 9.44 4.84
C ILE A 161 -15.18 8.06 5.23
N ASN A 162 -16.45 7.79 4.93
CA ASN A 162 -17.06 6.49 5.21
C ASN A 162 -16.36 5.35 4.46
N LEU A 163 -16.06 5.53 3.17
CA LEU A 163 -15.33 4.55 2.38
C LEU A 163 -13.93 4.28 2.97
N TRP A 164 -13.21 5.32 3.36
CA TRP A 164 -11.91 5.17 4.01
C TRP A 164 -12.02 4.32 5.29
N ILE A 165 -12.95 4.65 6.18
CA ILE A 165 -13.16 3.92 7.44
C ILE A 165 -13.52 2.45 7.16
N VAL A 166 -14.47 2.19 6.27
CA VAL A 166 -14.91 0.83 5.95
C VAL A 166 -13.78 0.02 5.31
N LEU A 167 -13.16 0.54 4.27
CA LEU A 167 -12.16 -0.19 3.49
C LEU A 167 -10.90 -0.49 4.31
N THR A 168 -10.40 0.48 5.08
CA THR A 168 -9.18 0.28 5.89
C THR A 168 -9.40 -0.64 7.10
N ASN A 169 -10.64 -0.75 7.60
CA ASN A 169 -10.97 -1.64 8.72
C ASN A 169 -11.55 -3.00 8.28
N TRP A 170 -11.79 -3.19 6.98
CA TRP A 170 -12.37 -4.43 6.47
C TRP A 170 -11.57 -5.68 6.82
N THR A 171 -10.24 -5.61 6.72
CA THR A 171 -9.35 -6.72 7.08
C THR A 171 -9.42 -7.07 8.56
N ASN A 172 -9.53 -6.08 9.45
CA ASN A 172 -9.71 -6.30 10.89
C ASN A 172 -11.07 -6.95 11.19
N PHE A 173 -12.12 -6.50 10.48
CA PHE A 173 -13.46 -7.12 10.59
C PHE A 173 -13.42 -8.60 10.19
N LEU A 174 -12.83 -8.94 9.04
CA LEU A 174 -12.70 -10.32 8.57
C LEU A 174 -11.94 -11.20 9.57
N TYR A 175 -10.84 -10.69 10.13
CA TYR A 175 -10.05 -11.39 11.12
C TYR A 175 -10.84 -11.64 12.41
N MET A 176 -11.53 -10.63 12.95
CA MET A 176 -12.31 -10.77 14.18
C MET A 176 -13.54 -11.66 14.02
N SER A 177 -14.12 -11.70 12.82
CA SER A 177 -15.29 -12.54 12.51
C SER A 177 -14.95 -13.97 12.11
N GLY A 178 -13.65 -14.33 12.09
CA GLY A 178 -13.18 -15.68 11.74
C GLY A 178 -13.33 -16.07 10.28
N HIS A 179 -13.35 -15.07 9.37
CA HIS A 179 -13.43 -15.31 7.93
C HIS A 179 -12.06 -15.44 7.26
N ILE A 180 -10.98 -15.11 7.96
CA ILE A 180 -9.57 -15.29 7.55
C ILE A 180 -8.72 -15.63 8.77
#